data_6a6a30e6e61cc422f0f27c35f5931785
#
_entry.id   6a6a30e6e61cc422f0f27c35f5931785
#
_cell.length_a   1.000
_cell.length_b   1.000
_cell.length_c   1.000
_cell.angle_alpha   90.00
_cell.angle_beta   90.00
_cell.angle_gamma   90.00
#
_symmetry.space_group_name_H-M   'P 1'
#
loop_
_entity.id
_entity.type
_entity.pdbx_description
1 polymer ?
#
loop_
_entity_poly.entity_id
_entity_poly.type
_entity_poly.pdbx_seq_one_letter_code
_entity_poly.pdbx_strand_id
1 'polypeptide(L)'
;MTLKSFKENAIIRVTALHRSGGEEEKIEFVTVGAFFARGGKFYIFYEETEQIGMEDSTVMLICEKDKVTFKRSGSGRLKFTYVEGESENVLYYFPFGAVNMTQTTSKVRCGLDDAGGSVELEYTLCMGNDKQENLLDIKVERQK
;
A
#
# COMPACT_ATOMS: atom_id res chain seq x y z
N MET A 1 3.72 11.68 12.59
CA MET A 1 2.58 12.36 11.94
C MET A 1 1.42 11.39 11.83
N THR A 2 0.25 11.81 12.21
CA THR A 2 -0.95 10.98 12.14
C THR A 2 -1.85 11.44 11.01
N LEU A 3 -2.75 10.57 10.56
CA LEU A 3 -3.72 10.91 9.53
C LEU A 3 -4.58 12.11 9.92
N LYS A 4 -4.80 12.31 11.21
CA LYS A 4 -5.56 13.45 11.73
C LYS A 4 -4.94 14.80 11.40
N SER A 5 -3.64 14.83 11.08
CA SER A 5 -2.95 16.05 10.67
C SER A 5 -3.32 16.50 9.26
N PHE A 6 -4.00 15.64 8.48
CA PHE A 6 -4.38 15.91 7.11
C PHE A 6 -5.89 15.94 6.98
N LYS A 7 -6.36 16.80 6.10
CA LYS A 7 -7.78 16.87 5.81
C LYS A 7 -8.23 15.63 5.05
N GLU A 8 -9.22 14.93 5.55
CA GLU A 8 -9.83 13.82 4.85
C GLU A 8 -10.68 14.36 3.71
N ASN A 9 -10.23 14.14 2.49
CA ASN A 9 -10.85 14.73 1.31
C ASN A 9 -11.10 13.73 0.19
N ALA A 10 -10.98 12.44 0.48
CA ALA A 10 -11.11 11.41 -0.55
C ALA A 10 -11.74 10.14 -0.01
N ILE A 11 -12.41 9.43 -0.89
CA ILE A 11 -12.86 8.07 -0.65
C ILE A 11 -11.81 7.15 -1.29
N ILE A 12 -11.34 6.19 -0.52
CA ILE A 12 -10.28 5.28 -0.93
C ILE A 12 -10.82 3.86 -0.89
N ARG A 13 -10.74 3.15 -2.02
CA ARG A 13 -11.14 1.75 -2.15
C ARG A 13 -9.90 0.91 -2.34
N VAL A 14 -9.72 -0.05 -1.47
CA VAL A 14 -8.54 -0.93 -1.52
C VAL A 14 -9.00 -2.34 -1.84
N THR A 15 -8.38 -2.94 -2.84
CA THR A 15 -8.56 -4.34 -3.17
C THR A 15 -7.19 -5.00 -3.18
N ALA A 16 -6.99 -5.99 -2.34
CA ALA A 16 -5.74 -6.74 -2.27
C ALA A 16 -6.03 -8.21 -2.51
N LEU A 17 -5.21 -8.83 -3.35
CA LEU A 17 -5.32 -10.24 -3.67
C LEU A 17 -3.99 -10.90 -3.33
N HIS A 18 -4.02 -11.93 -2.50
CA HIS A 18 -2.83 -12.68 -2.09
C HIS A 18 -2.98 -14.13 -2.51
N ARG A 19 -1.96 -14.67 -3.18
CA ARG A 19 -1.90 -16.07 -3.57
C ARG A 19 -0.66 -16.73 -3.00
N SER A 20 -0.85 -17.85 -2.30
CA SER A 20 0.24 -18.59 -1.71
C SER A 20 -0.16 -20.06 -1.57
N GLY A 21 0.69 -20.97 -2.06
CA GLY A 21 0.48 -22.40 -1.88
C GLY A 21 -0.84 -22.93 -2.45
N GLY A 22 -1.34 -22.36 -3.55
CA GLY A 22 -2.60 -22.75 -4.15
C GLY A 22 -3.83 -22.13 -3.49
N GLU A 23 -3.64 -21.34 -2.47
CA GLU A 23 -4.71 -20.61 -1.79
C GLU A 23 -4.73 -19.16 -2.24
N GLU A 24 -5.92 -18.57 -2.24
CA GLU A 24 -6.12 -17.18 -2.64
C GLU A 24 -6.97 -16.48 -1.58
N GLU A 25 -6.52 -15.29 -1.17
CA GLU A 25 -7.25 -14.46 -0.24
C GLU A 25 -7.49 -13.10 -0.87
N LYS A 26 -8.70 -12.61 -0.78
CA LYS A 26 -9.08 -11.29 -1.28
C LYS A 26 -9.56 -10.43 -0.13
N ILE A 27 -8.99 -9.22 -0.05
CA ILE A 27 -9.35 -8.24 0.97
C ILE A 27 -9.86 -7.00 0.24
N GLU A 28 -11.05 -6.56 0.59
CA GLU A 28 -11.63 -5.33 0.04
C GLU A 28 -12.15 -4.47 1.17
N PHE A 29 -11.86 -3.16 1.11
CA PHE A 29 -12.47 -2.21 2.02
C PHE A 29 -12.52 -0.82 1.40
N VAL A 30 -13.40 0.00 1.98
CA VAL A 30 -13.57 1.40 1.59
C VAL A 30 -13.37 2.25 2.83
N THR A 31 -12.60 3.30 2.71
CA THR A 31 -12.34 4.20 3.83
C THR A 31 -12.26 5.64 3.33
N VAL A 32 -12.29 6.57 4.25
CA VAL A 32 -12.06 7.98 3.97
C VAL A 32 -10.61 8.27 4.32
N GLY A 33 -9.93 9.01 3.46
CA GLY A 33 -8.54 9.34 3.69
C GLY A 33 -8.17 10.69 3.10
N ALA A 34 -6.87 10.97 3.05
CA ALA A 34 -6.34 12.19 2.49
C ALA A 34 -5.66 11.92 1.16
N PHE A 35 -5.88 12.80 0.21
CA PHE A 35 -5.27 12.72 -1.12
C PHE A 35 -4.85 14.13 -1.53
N PHE A 36 -3.58 14.29 -1.88
CA PHE A 36 -3.07 15.58 -2.33
C PHE A 36 -1.84 15.42 -3.21
N ALA A 37 -1.53 16.48 -3.96
CA ALA A 37 -0.34 16.55 -4.79
C ALA A 37 0.64 17.56 -4.18
N ARG A 38 1.92 17.22 -4.21
CA ARG A 38 2.97 18.11 -3.75
C ARG A 38 4.28 17.75 -4.46
N GLY A 39 4.95 18.75 -5.04
CA GLY A 39 6.26 18.54 -5.65
C GLY A 39 6.27 17.54 -6.81
N GLY A 40 5.20 17.48 -7.59
CA GLY A 40 5.09 16.54 -8.69
C GLY A 40 4.75 15.11 -8.31
N LYS A 41 4.39 14.89 -7.03
CA LYS A 41 4.04 13.58 -6.52
C LYS A 41 2.63 13.61 -5.96
N PHE A 42 1.97 12.44 -5.95
CA PHE A 42 0.67 12.27 -5.31
C PHE A 42 0.84 11.50 -4.01
N TYR A 43 0.14 11.93 -2.98
CA TYR A 43 0.17 11.32 -1.65
C TYR A 43 -1.22 10.82 -1.29
N ILE A 44 -1.29 9.57 -0.84
CA ILE A 44 -2.51 8.93 -0.39
C ILE A 44 -2.30 8.45 1.04
N PHE A 45 -3.18 8.86 1.96
CA PHE A 45 -3.14 8.42 3.36
C PHE A 45 -4.46 7.81 3.75
N TYR A 46 -4.41 6.68 4.45
CA TYR A 46 -5.60 6.09 5.05
C TYR A 46 -5.22 5.26 6.27
N GLU A 47 -6.20 5.04 7.15
CA GLU A 47 -6.02 4.20 8.32
C GLU A 47 -6.55 2.79 8.01
N GLU A 48 -5.83 1.79 8.48
CA GLU A 48 -6.25 0.41 8.37
C GLU A 48 -7.11 0.06 9.58
N THR A 49 -8.12 -0.76 9.37
CA THR A 49 -9.11 -1.09 10.39
C THR A 49 -8.98 -2.53 10.85
N GLU A 50 -9.76 -2.87 11.90
CA GLU A 50 -9.85 -4.24 12.38
C GLU A 50 -10.26 -5.24 11.31
N GLN A 51 -11.01 -4.80 10.31
CA GLN A 51 -11.50 -5.67 9.24
C GLN A 51 -10.37 -6.32 8.45
N ILE A 52 -9.21 -5.70 8.44
CA ILE A 52 -8.03 -6.25 7.76
C ILE A 52 -6.98 -6.74 8.74
N GLY A 53 -7.31 -6.78 10.03
CA GLY A 53 -6.41 -7.28 11.06
C GLY A 53 -5.26 -6.35 11.43
N MET A 54 -5.35 -5.09 11.04
CA MET A 54 -4.26 -4.11 11.21
C MET A 54 -4.72 -2.88 11.98
N GLU A 55 -5.17 -3.10 13.22
CA GLU A 55 -5.56 -1.98 14.09
C GLU A 55 -4.43 -0.99 14.27
N ASP A 56 -4.79 0.28 14.39
CA ASP A 56 -3.86 1.37 14.70
C ASP A 56 -2.71 1.53 13.71
N SER A 57 -2.92 1.11 12.48
CA SER A 57 -1.93 1.30 11.42
C SER A 57 -2.38 2.36 10.44
N THR A 58 -1.42 3.15 9.99
CA THR A 58 -1.64 4.17 8.96
C THR A 58 -0.81 3.79 7.74
N VAL A 59 -1.40 3.92 6.57
CA VAL A 59 -0.73 3.69 5.30
C VAL A 59 -0.54 5.02 4.59
N MET A 60 0.67 5.23 4.07
CA MET A 60 0.98 6.34 3.19
C MET A 60 1.53 5.79 1.88
N LEU A 61 0.93 6.20 0.77
CA LEU A 61 1.50 5.95 -0.54
C LEU A 61 2.02 7.25 -1.12
N ILE A 62 3.22 7.20 -1.69
CA ILE A 62 3.81 8.30 -2.43
C ILE A 62 3.91 7.82 -3.86
N CYS A 63 3.12 8.42 -4.77
CA CYS A 63 2.99 7.96 -6.14
C CYS A 63 3.69 8.90 -7.09
N GLU A 64 4.69 8.38 -7.77
CA GLU A 64 5.43 9.05 -8.84
C GLU A 64 5.12 8.30 -10.14
N LYS A 65 5.57 8.81 -11.26
CA LYS A 65 5.25 8.23 -12.56
C LYS A 65 5.64 6.74 -12.66
N ASP A 66 6.85 6.40 -12.22
CA ASP A 66 7.40 5.04 -12.39
C ASP A 66 7.74 4.38 -11.07
N LYS A 67 7.27 4.95 -9.96
CA LYS A 67 7.64 4.47 -8.64
C LYS A 67 6.53 4.76 -7.64
N VAL A 68 6.21 3.78 -6.83
CA VAL A 68 5.28 3.94 -5.73
C VAL A 68 5.97 3.51 -4.44
N THR A 69 5.94 4.36 -3.43
CA THR A 69 6.46 4.04 -2.10
C THR A 69 5.27 3.78 -1.19
N PHE A 70 5.29 2.64 -0.52
CA PHE A 70 4.26 2.23 0.43
C PHE A 70 4.89 2.22 1.82
N LYS A 71 4.29 2.96 2.75
CA LYS A 71 4.74 2.97 4.14
C LYS A 71 3.59 2.63 5.05
N ARG A 72 3.81 1.64 5.91
CA ARG A 72 2.88 1.30 6.98
C ARG A 72 3.54 1.67 8.30
N SER A 73 2.81 2.35 9.17
CA SER A 73 3.28 2.74 10.49
C SER A 73 2.19 2.50 11.52
N GLY A 74 2.59 2.43 12.79
CA GLY A 74 1.69 2.11 13.88
C GLY A 74 2.12 0.81 14.54
N SER A 75 1.20 -0.15 14.69
CA SER A 75 1.49 -1.45 15.30
C SER A 75 2.46 -2.29 14.46
N GLY A 76 2.44 -2.11 13.14
CA GLY A 76 3.44 -2.71 12.26
C GLY A 76 4.14 -1.62 11.46
N ARG A 77 5.42 -1.83 11.15
CA ARG A 77 6.19 -0.86 10.36
C ARG A 77 6.82 -1.55 9.17
N LEU A 78 6.55 -1.01 7.98
CA LEU A 78 6.95 -1.61 6.73
C LEU A 78 7.14 -0.51 5.68
N LYS A 79 8.15 -0.66 4.83
CA LYS A 79 8.31 0.22 3.68
C LYS A 79 8.63 -0.62 2.46
N PHE A 80 7.79 -0.51 1.44
CA PHE A 80 8.07 -1.07 0.12
C PHE A 80 8.32 0.05 -0.88
N THR A 81 9.26 -0.19 -1.79
CA THR A 81 9.50 0.68 -2.94
C THR A 81 9.21 -0.14 -4.19
N TYR A 82 8.15 0.21 -4.90
CA TYR A 82 7.70 -0.50 -6.09
C TYR A 82 8.23 0.17 -7.35
N VAL A 83 9.16 -0.50 -8.02
CA VAL A 83 9.69 -0.11 -9.33
C VAL A 83 9.74 -1.37 -10.17
N GLU A 84 9.11 -1.36 -11.35
CA GLU A 84 9.05 -2.56 -12.18
C GLU A 84 10.41 -3.18 -12.43
N GLY A 85 10.48 -4.49 -12.22
CA GLY A 85 11.70 -5.26 -12.45
C GLY A 85 12.70 -5.22 -11.33
N GLU A 86 12.46 -4.46 -10.26
CA GLU A 86 13.39 -4.36 -9.15
C GLU A 86 12.99 -5.21 -7.96
N SER A 87 14.00 -5.64 -7.22
CA SER A 87 13.83 -6.40 -5.98
C SER A 87 14.51 -5.68 -4.84
N GLU A 88 13.98 -5.86 -3.64
CA GLU A 88 14.55 -5.28 -2.43
C GLU A 88 14.38 -6.22 -1.25
N ASN A 89 15.28 -6.12 -0.29
CA ASN A 89 15.14 -6.81 0.99
C ASN A 89 14.48 -5.86 1.96
N VAL A 90 13.43 -6.33 2.64
CA VAL A 90 12.62 -5.51 3.51
C VAL A 90 12.46 -6.19 4.85
N LEU A 91 12.56 -5.41 5.94
CA LEU A 91 12.24 -5.87 7.27
C LEU A 91 10.86 -5.33 7.65
N TYR A 92 9.95 -6.27 7.98
CA TYR A 92 8.66 -5.92 8.52
C TYR A 92 8.76 -6.00 10.04
N TYR A 93 8.63 -4.86 10.70
CA TYR A 93 8.69 -4.79 12.17
C TYR A 93 7.29 -4.83 12.77
N PHE A 94 7.14 -5.64 13.79
CA PHE A 94 5.91 -5.72 14.57
C PHE A 94 6.29 -5.90 16.05
N PRO A 95 5.33 -5.77 17.01
CA PRO A 95 5.69 -5.74 18.44
C PRO A 95 6.50 -6.92 18.95
N PHE A 96 6.40 -8.08 18.29
CA PHE A 96 7.07 -9.29 18.74
C PHE A 96 8.38 -9.59 18.01
N GLY A 97 8.79 -8.75 17.08
CA GLY A 97 10.02 -8.99 16.33
C GLY A 97 9.98 -8.42 14.92
N ALA A 98 10.73 -9.07 14.03
CA ALA A 98 10.82 -8.63 12.64
C ALA A 98 10.86 -9.83 11.71
N VAL A 99 10.29 -9.68 10.52
CA VAL A 99 10.36 -10.66 9.45
C VAL A 99 11.15 -10.06 8.30
N ASN A 100 12.14 -10.80 7.81
CA ASN A 100 12.92 -10.42 6.65
C ASN A 100 12.28 -11.02 5.40
N MET A 101 12.03 -10.21 4.39
CA MET A 101 11.44 -10.68 3.15
C MET A 101 12.05 -9.99 1.95
N THR A 102 11.95 -10.63 0.79
CA THR A 102 12.35 -10.04 -0.48
C THR A 102 11.10 -9.68 -1.26
N GLN A 103 11.00 -8.42 -1.66
CA GLN A 103 9.90 -7.92 -2.47
C GLN A 103 10.42 -7.71 -3.90
N THR A 104 9.73 -8.29 -4.88
CA THR A 104 10.03 -8.10 -6.30
C THR A 104 8.79 -7.55 -7.00
N THR A 105 8.95 -6.42 -7.69
CA THR A 105 7.86 -5.74 -8.35
C THR A 105 7.78 -6.13 -9.81
N SER A 106 6.60 -6.58 -10.26
CA SER A 106 6.37 -6.93 -11.66
C SER A 106 5.56 -5.88 -12.41
N LYS A 107 4.75 -5.08 -11.68
CA LYS A 107 3.91 -4.07 -12.33
C LYS A 107 3.69 -2.87 -11.44
N VAL A 108 3.84 -1.68 -12.01
CA VAL A 108 3.48 -0.41 -11.36
C VAL A 108 2.68 0.42 -12.36
N ARG A 109 1.46 0.79 -11.99
CA ARG A 109 0.65 1.73 -12.76
C ARG A 109 0.09 2.77 -11.83
N CYS A 110 0.41 4.02 -12.11
CA CYS A 110 -0.08 5.15 -11.34
C CYS A 110 -0.85 6.07 -12.29
N GLY A 111 -2.17 5.96 -12.26
CA GLY A 111 -3.06 6.78 -13.08
C GLY A 111 -3.82 7.76 -12.22
N LEU A 112 -3.12 8.73 -11.65
CA LEU A 112 -3.68 9.73 -10.74
C LEU A 112 -3.64 11.12 -11.38
N ASP A 113 -4.66 11.90 -11.09
CA ASP A 113 -4.73 13.33 -11.39
C ASP A 113 -5.38 14.03 -10.20
N ASP A 114 -5.68 15.32 -10.33
CA ASP A 114 -6.24 16.10 -9.21
C ASP A 114 -7.60 15.59 -8.72
N ALA A 115 -8.34 14.86 -9.54
CA ALA A 115 -9.64 14.31 -9.16
C ALA A 115 -9.53 12.94 -8.51
N GLY A 116 -8.38 12.29 -8.60
CA GLY A 116 -8.16 10.95 -8.09
C GLY A 116 -7.65 10.02 -9.19
N GLY A 117 -8.10 8.77 -9.17
CA GLY A 117 -7.70 7.76 -10.13
C GLY A 117 -7.37 6.45 -9.46
N SER A 118 -6.40 5.72 -10.00
CA SER A 118 -6.04 4.42 -9.45
C SER A 118 -4.54 4.18 -9.45
N VAL A 119 -4.13 3.32 -8.51
CA VAL A 119 -2.78 2.77 -8.43
C VAL A 119 -2.91 1.27 -8.47
N GLU A 120 -2.20 0.62 -9.40
CA GLU A 120 -2.18 -0.83 -9.51
C GLU A 120 -0.76 -1.34 -9.34
N LEU A 121 -0.59 -2.31 -8.45
CA LEU A 121 0.72 -2.91 -8.15
C LEU A 121 0.61 -4.42 -8.21
N GLU A 122 1.61 -5.07 -8.83
CA GLU A 122 1.76 -6.52 -8.78
C GLU A 122 3.17 -6.80 -8.31
N TYR A 123 3.28 -7.62 -7.27
CA TYR A 123 4.56 -7.92 -6.67
C TYR A 123 4.56 -9.28 -5.97
N THR A 124 5.75 -9.78 -5.71
CA THR A 124 5.96 -11.06 -5.05
C THR A 124 6.71 -10.82 -3.75
N LEU A 125 6.31 -11.51 -2.70
CA LEU A 125 7.02 -11.53 -1.42
C LEU A 125 7.56 -12.93 -1.18
N CYS A 126 8.86 -13.01 -0.86
CA CYS A 126 9.50 -14.26 -0.49
C CYS A 126 9.99 -14.18 0.94
N MET A 127 9.58 -15.13 1.77
CA MET A 127 9.98 -15.26 3.17
C MET A 127 10.50 -16.69 3.36
N GLY A 128 11.82 -16.86 3.33
CA GLY A 128 12.41 -18.19 3.35
C GLY A 128 11.98 -18.97 2.11
N ASN A 129 11.31 -20.09 2.31
CA ASN A 129 10.81 -20.93 1.21
C ASN A 129 9.39 -20.58 0.79
N ASP A 130 8.75 -19.65 1.48
CA ASP A 130 7.38 -19.25 1.19
C ASP A 130 7.37 -18.11 0.17
N LYS A 131 6.52 -18.25 -0.83
CA LYS A 131 6.33 -17.24 -1.88
C LYS A 131 4.88 -16.83 -1.92
N GLN A 132 4.64 -15.52 -1.92
CA GLN A 132 3.31 -14.97 -2.02
C GLN A 132 3.25 -14.02 -3.22
N GLU A 133 2.25 -14.20 -4.08
CA GLU A 133 1.98 -13.30 -5.19
C GLU A 133 0.89 -12.33 -4.76
N ASN A 134 1.08 -11.05 -5.06
CA ASN A 134 0.21 -9.98 -4.58
C ASN A 134 -0.21 -9.06 -5.71
N LEU A 135 -1.49 -8.70 -5.67
CA LEU A 135 -2.08 -7.66 -6.50
C LEU A 135 -2.67 -6.63 -5.55
N LEU A 136 -2.35 -5.37 -5.74
CA LEU A 136 -2.92 -4.29 -4.94
C LEU A 136 -3.48 -3.24 -5.87
N ASP A 137 -4.78 -2.95 -5.71
CA ASP A 137 -5.48 -1.94 -6.49
C ASP A 137 -6.08 -0.94 -5.52
N ILE A 138 -5.70 0.32 -5.67
CA ILE A 138 -6.18 1.39 -4.82
C ILE A 138 -6.84 2.44 -5.70
N LYS A 139 -8.14 2.66 -5.48
CA LYS A 139 -8.89 3.67 -6.20
C LYS A 139 -9.16 4.84 -5.28
N VAL A 140 -8.92 6.04 -5.78
CA VAL A 140 -9.07 7.27 -5.03
C VAL A 140 -10.07 8.15 -5.74
N GLU A 141 -11.07 8.63 -5.01
CA GLU A 141 -12.06 9.57 -5.52
C GLU A 141 -12.06 10.79 -4.60
N ARG A 142 -11.60 11.92 -5.14
CA ARG A 142 -11.56 13.16 -4.37
C ARG A 142 -12.96 13.69 -4.14
N GLN A 143 -13.23 14.07 -2.92
CA GLN A 143 -14.52 14.66 -2.53
C GLN A 143 -14.40 16.17 -2.51
N LYS A 144 -15.46 16.83 -2.91
CA LYS A 144 -15.51 18.30 -2.91
C LYS A 144 -15.83 18.83 -1.52
#